data_f965195b4d8830b5f2ac6d4dc1f7b66d
#
_entry.id   f965195b4d8830b5f2ac6d4dc1f7b66d
#
_cell.length_a   1.000
_cell.length_b   1.000
_cell.length_c   1.000
_cell.angle_alpha   90.00
_cell.angle_beta   90.00
_cell.angle_gamma   90.00
#
_symmetry.space_group_name_H-M   'P 1'
#
loop_
_entity.id
_entity.type
_entity.pdbx_description
1 polymer ?
#
loop_
_entity_poly.entity_id
_entity_poly.type
_entity_poly.pdbx_seq_one_letter_code
_entity_poly.pdbx_strand_id
1 'polypeptide(L)'
;TGISSFQAIALSLAGRVGTGNIVGVSTAIFIGGPGAVFWMWVTAFLGASSAFIESTLGQIFKREEKGEYRGGPAYYIEYGIKGRLGKIYGLVFAIVTVISVGLLLPGVQSNAIASSMNNAFQIPNWIVAVTIAVILGLIIFGGVKWIANVATAVVPFMAILYILMAVFIIIINIQAVPALFGLIFKSAFGMQAAFGGIFGAMIEIGVKRGLYSNEAGQGTGPHAASAAEVSHPAKQGLVQSFSVYVDTLFVCTATALIILISGTYNTTNGDLKPGGIPELIKDNGIYVQNADGTKDYSGTAMYAQAGIDKALQGGSYHFDPAFSGIGSYFIAIALFFFAFTTILAY
;
A
#
# COMPACT_ATOMS: atom_id res chain seq x y z
N THR A 1 -8.94 -21.31 20.39
CA THR A 1 -7.67 -20.68 20.81
C THR A 1 -7.21 -19.65 19.79
N GLY A 2 -7.28 -19.96 18.49
CA GLY A 2 -6.87 -19.07 17.39
C GLY A 2 -8.01 -18.26 16.78
N ILE A 3 -7.64 -17.35 15.83
CA ILE A 3 -8.58 -16.66 14.97
C ILE A 3 -8.96 -17.57 13.78
N SER A 4 -10.13 -17.32 13.17
CA SER A 4 -10.55 -18.07 11.97
C SER A 4 -9.69 -17.73 10.75
N SER A 5 -9.69 -18.61 9.73
CA SER A 5 -8.99 -18.32 8.46
C SER A 5 -9.51 -17.07 7.78
N PHE A 6 -10.79 -16.73 7.91
CA PHE A 6 -11.36 -15.50 7.37
C PHE A 6 -10.87 -14.25 8.13
N GLN A 7 -10.78 -14.34 9.46
CA GLN A 7 -10.18 -13.26 10.27
C GLN A 7 -8.68 -13.10 9.94
N ALA A 8 -7.96 -14.18 9.71
CA ALA A 8 -6.55 -14.14 9.35
C ALA A 8 -6.32 -13.49 7.98
N ILE A 9 -7.16 -13.78 6.96
CA ILE A 9 -7.04 -13.09 5.66
C ILE A 9 -7.41 -11.62 5.77
N ALA A 10 -8.44 -11.27 6.55
CA ALA A 10 -8.82 -9.89 6.78
C ALA A 10 -7.71 -9.10 7.49
N LEU A 11 -7.08 -9.69 8.51
CA LEU A 11 -5.95 -9.09 9.22
C LEU A 11 -4.73 -8.94 8.31
N SER A 12 -4.46 -9.92 7.46
CA SER A 12 -3.36 -9.86 6.49
C SER A 12 -3.60 -8.81 5.42
N LEU A 13 -4.82 -8.69 4.92
CA LEU A 13 -5.19 -7.62 3.99
C LEU A 13 -5.16 -6.26 4.68
N ALA A 14 -5.53 -6.17 5.97
CA ALA A 14 -5.37 -4.96 6.76
C ALA A 14 -3.92 -4.46 6.75
N GLY A 15 -2.95 -5.34 6.99
CA GLY A 15 -1.53 -4.98 6.95
C GLY A 15 -1.07 -4.53 5.56
N ARG A 16 -1.50 -5.22 4.51
CA ARG A 16 -1.07 -4.94 3.13
C ARG A 16 -1.77 -3.73 2.50
N VAL A 17 -3.10 -3.66 2.62
CA VAL A 17 -3.88 -2.58 2.00
C VAL A 17 -3.78 -1.31 2.82
N GLY A 18 -2.74 -0.53 2.57
CA GLY A 18 -2.39 0.68 3.30
C GLY A 18 -1.97 1.82 2.39
N THR A 19 -1.05 2.65 2.87
CA THR A 19 -0.48 3.75 2.07
C THR A 19 0.22 3.27 0.81
N GLY A 20 0.75 2.05 0.80
CA GLY A 20 1.41 1.45 -0.35
C GLY A 20 0.54 1.45 -1.60
N ASN A 21 -0.74 1.17 -1.46
CA ASN A 21 -1.70 1.05 -2.56
C ASN A 21 -2.09 2.39 -3.19
N ILE A 22 -2.00 3.48 -2.48
CA ILE A 22 -2.35 4.82 -2.98
C ILE A 22 -1.09 5.67 -3.15
N VAL A 23 -0.40 5.97 -2.05
CA VAL A 23 0.80 6.80 -2.02
C VAL A 23 1.97 6.10 -2.69
N GLY A 24 2.14 4.79 -2.44
CA GLY A 24 3.22 3.99 -3.04
C GLY A 24 3.10 3.90 -4.55
N VAL A 25 1.89 3.62 -5.07
CA VAL A 25 1.62 3.57 -6.51
C VAL A 25 1.82 4.95 -7.16
N SER A 26 1.30 6.01 -6.53
CA SER A 26 1.49 7.39 -7.00
C SER A 26 2.98 7.73 -7.10
N THR A 27 3.77 7.39 -6.08
CA THR A 27 5.22 7.58 -6.07
C THR A 27 5.92 6.75 -7.16
N ALA A 28 5.49 5.49 -7.36
CA ALA A 28 6.07 4.62 -8.39
C ALA A 28 5.88 5.23 -9.78
N ILE A 29 4.66 5.70 -10.08
CA ILE A 29 4.35 6.33 -11.38
C ILE A 29 5.07 7.67 -11.53
N PHE A 30 5.12 8.48 -10.46
CA PHE A 30 5.78 9.77 -10.48
C PHE A 30 7.29 9.67 -10.75
N ILE A 31 7.99 8.77 -10.07
CA ILE A 31 9.45 8.60 -10.18
C ILE A 31 9.83 7.71 -11.37
N GLY A 32 9.13 6.59 -11.53
CA GLY A 32 9.48 5.54 -12.49
C GLY A 32 8.63 5.54 -13.77
N GLY A 33 7.62 6.40 -13.85
CA GLY A 33 6.67 6.42 -14.97
C GLY A 33 5.71 5.22 -14.97
N PRO A 34 4.88 5.11 -16.02
CA PRO A 34 3.87 4.02 -16.15
C PRO A 34 4.47 2.61 -16.09
N GLY A 35 5.69 2.43 -16.58
CA GLY A 35 6.37 1.13 -16.57
C GLY A 35 6.67 0.58 -15.17
N ALA A 36 6.77 1.43 -14.15
CA ALA A 36 6.96 0.98 -12.77
C ALA A 36 5.81 0.08 -12.28
N VAL A 37 4.58 0.28 -12.80
CA VAL A 37 3.41 -0.55 -12.49
C VAL A 37 3.62 -2.01 -12.91
N PHE A 38 4.20 -2.24 -14.08
CA PHE A 38 4.56 -3.58 -14.53
C PHE A 38 5.53 -4.27 -13.56
N TRP A 39 6.53 -3.56 -13.10
CA TRP A 39 7.50 -4.11 -12.16
C TRP A 39 6.91 -4.33 -10.76
N MET A 40 5.89 -3.57 -10.35
CA MET A 40 5.08 -3.91 -9.18
C MET A 40 4.34 -5.24 -9.38
N TRP A 41 3.77 -5.52 -10.56
CA TRP A 41 3.12 -6.81 -10.86
C TRP A 41 4.10 -7.98 -10.80
N VAL A 42 5.28 -7.83 -11.40
CA VAL A 42 6.36 -8.83 -11.33
C VAL A 42 6.71 -9.12 -9.87
N THR A 43 6.82 -8.08 -9.06
CA THR A 43 7.10 -8.22 -7.62
C THR A 43 5.99 -8.99 -6.90
N ALA A 44 4.72 -8.80 -7.27
CA ALA A 44 3.61 -9.55 -6.69
C ALA A 44 3.71 -11.05 -7.00
N PHE A 45 4.04 -11.41 -8.24
CA PHE A 45 4.20 -12.82 -8.61
C PHE A 45 5.36 -13.50 -7.86
N LEU A 46 6.51 -12.85 -7.79
CA LEU A 46 7.66 -13.36 -7.05
C LEU A 46 7.40 -13.35 -5.53
N GLY A 47 6.82 -12.27 -5.03
CA GLY A 47 6.53 -12.08 -3.61
C GLY A 47 5.49 -13.06 -3.07
N ALA A 48 4.52 -13.48 -3.88
CA ALA A 48 3.54 -14.48 -3.47
C ALA A 48 4.18 -15.80 -3.00
N SER A 49 5.27 -16.22 -3.63
CA SER A 49 6.02 -17.40 -3.20
C SER A 49 6.72 -17.18 -1.85
N SER A 50 7.30 -16.01 -1.64
CA SER A 50 7.89 -15.63 -0.35
C SER A 50 6.84 -15.59 0.75
N ALA A 51 5.68 -14.97 0.49
CA ALA A 51 4.56 -14.92 1.43
C ALA A 51 4.03 -16.31 1.79
N PHE A 52 4.00 -17.23 0.81
CA PHE A 52 3.64 -18.64 1.06
C PHE A 52 4.59 -19.31 2.05
N ILE A 53 5.90 -19.19 1.80
CA ILE A 53 6.93 -19.84 2.59
C ILE A 53 6.96 -19.27 4.01
N GLU A 54 7.06 -17.95 4.15
CA GLU A 54 7.17 -17.29 5.45
C GLU A 54 5.95 -17.56 6.33
N SER A 55 4.74 -17.57 5.74
CA SER A 55 3.51 -17.78 6.49
C SER A 55 3.29 -19.26 6.85
N THR A 56 3.71 -20.17 6.00
CA THR A 56 3.74 -21.61 6.32
C THR A 56 4.71 -21.88 7.48
N LEU A 57 5.90 -21.27 7.46
CA LEU A 57 6.85 -21.36 8.56
C LEU A 57 6.28 -20.75 9.84
N GLY A 58 5.61 -19.60 9.75
CA GLY A 58 4.91 -19.01 10.88
C GLY A 58 3.93 -19.97 11.55
N GLN A 59 3.16 -20.72 10.78
CA GLN A 59 2.24 -21.74 11.28
C GLN A 59 2.94 -22.97 11.88
N ILE A 60 4.05 -23.42 11.28
CA ILE A 60 4.79 -24.60 11.76
C ILE A 60 5.43 -24.32 13.12
N PHE A 61 5.99 -23.14 13.29
CA PHE A 61 6.76 -22.77 14.48
C PHE A 61 5.97 -21.93 15.50
N LYS A 62 4.66 -21.74 15.30
CA LYS A 62 3.84 -21.03 16.27
C LYS A 62 3.78 -21.75 17.62
N ARG A 63 3.57 -20.96 18.67
CA ARG A 63 3.42 -21.44 20.04
C ARG A 63 2.10 -20.96 20.61
N GLU A 64 1.55 -21.75 21.55
CA GLU A 64 0.42 -21.31 22.34
C GLU A 64 0.93 -20.66 23.63
N GLU A 65 0.59 -19.39 23.82
CA GLU A 65 0.97 -18.61 25.00
C GLU A 65 -0.28 -17.90 25.54
N LYS A 66 -0.61 -18.16 26.79
CA LYS A 66 -1.77 -17.54 27.48
C LYS A 66 -3.10 -17.72 26.73
N GLY A 67 -3.28 -18.85 26.05
CA GLY A 67 -4.51 -19.15 25.30
C GLY A 67 -4.61 -18.50 23.91
N GLU A 68 -3.50 -17.96 23.39
CA GLU A 68 -3.40 -17.38 22.03
C GLU A 68 -2.25 -18.04 21.26
N TYR A 69 -2.41 -18.15 19.93
CA TYR A 69 -1.30 -18.56 19.07
C TYR A 69 -0.41 -17.36 18.77
N ARG A 70 0.88 -17.53 19.01
CA ARG A 70 1.92 -16.57 18.68
C ARG A 70 2.98 -17.20 17.80
N GLY A 71 3.49 -16.45 16.84
CA GLY A 71 4.50 -16.90 15.89
C GLY A 71 5.00 -15.75 15.05
N GLY A 72 5.71 -16.08 13.99
CA GLY A 72 6.30 -15.13 13.09
C GLY A 72 7.80 -15.37 12.92
N PRO A 73 8.53 -14.46 12.25
CA PRO A 73 9.93 -14.69 11.91
C PRO A 73 10.83 -14.98 13.10
N ALA A 74 10.68 -14.27 14.21
CA ALA A 74 11.50 -14.50 15.41
C ALA A 74 11.37 -15.96 15.89
N TYR A 75 10.17 -16.51 15.87
CA TYR A 75 9.91 -17.90 16.28
C TYR A 75 10.52 -18.92 15.32
N TYR A 76 10.28 -18.82 14.01
CA TYR A 76 10.83 -19.79 13.08
C TYR A 76 12.35 -19.66 12.91
N ILE A 77 12.94 -18.50 13.15
CA ILE A 77 14.39 -18.33 13.21
C ILE A 77 14.94 -19.02 14.46
N GLU A 78 14.37 -18.75 15.62
CA GLU A 78 14.85 -19.31 16.89
C GLU A 78 14.74 -20.83 16.92
N TYR A 79 13.61 -21.38 16.50
CA TYR A 79 13.33 -22.81 16.58
C TYR A 79 13.76 -23.58 15.34
N GLY A 80 13.87 -22.94 14.19
CA GLY A 80 14.34 -23.57 12.95
C GLY A 80 15.85 -23.64 12.85
N ILE A 81 16.58 -22.65 13.38
CA ILE A 81 18.04 -22.64 13.44
C ILE A 81 18.47 -23.17 14.81
N LYS A 82 19.05 -24.37 14.81
CA LYS A 82 19.48 -25.02 16.06
C LYS A 82 20.63 -24.27 16.76
N GLY A 83 20.60 -24.27 18.10
CA GLY A 83 21.69 -23.78 18.93
C GLY A 83 21.65 -22.27 19.25
N ARG A 84 22.77 -21.74 19.72
CA ARG A 84 22.88 -20.35 20.21
C ARG A 84 22.66 -19.31 19.10
N LEU A 85 23.03 -19.64 17.87
CA LEU A 85 22.88 -18.75 16.71
C LEU A 85 21.40 -18.44 16.42
N GLY A 86 20.51 -19.45 16.45
CA GLY A 86 19.08 -19.25 16.24
C GLY A 86 18.45 -18.32 17.27
N LYS A 87 18.82 -18.48 18.55
CA LYS A 87 18.35 -17.61 19.63
C LYS A 87 18.81 -16.15 19.46
N ILE A 88 20.09 -15.93 19.16
CA ILE A 88 20.62 -14.59 18.96
C ILE A 88 19.97 -13.93 17.75
N TYR A 89 19.87 -14.65 16.64
CA TYR A 89 19.30 -14.11 15.40
C TYR A 89 17.80 -13.85 15.55
N GLY A 90 17.04 -14.75 16.22
CA GLY A 90 15.63 -14.54 16.53
C GLY A 90 15.41 -13.30 17.41
N LEU A 91 16.26 -13.10 18.44
CA LEU A 91 16.21 -11.91 19.30
C LEU A 91 16.51 -10.62 18.52
N VAL A 92 17.54 -10.62 17.69
CA VAL A 92 17.89 -9.46 16.85
C VAL A 92 16.72 -9.13 15.91
N PHE A 93 16.13 -10.15 15.27
CA PHE A 93 15.00 -9.96 14.40
C PHE A 93 13.79 -9.39 15.16
N ALA A 94 13.51 -9.89 16.36
CA ALA A 94 12.42 -9.37 17.20
C ALA A 94 12.61 -7.89 17.55
N ILE A 95 13.81 -7.48 17.94
CA ILE A 95 14.14 -6.08 18.24
C ILE A 95 13.95 -5.20 17.01
N VAL A 96 14.48 -5.61 15.85
CA VAL A 96 14.31 -4.90 14.59
C VAL A 96 12.84 -4.78 14.20
N THR A 97 12.05 -5.84 14.40
CA THR A 97 10.61 -5.83 14.13
C THR A 97 9.87 -4.81 15.01
N VAL A 98 10.17 -4.76 16.31
CA VAL A 98 9.55 -3.76 17.21
C VAL A 98 9.88 -2.33 16.75
N ILE A 99 11.11 -2.08 16.32
CA ILE A 99 11.49 -0.75 15.83
C ILE A 99 10.83 -0.43 14.49
N SER A 100 10.90 -1.35 13.52
CA SER A 100 10.40 -1.10 12.16
C SER A 100 8.88 -1.12 12.10
N VAL A 101 8.26 -2.19 12.58
CA VAL A 101 6.81 -2.41 12.47
C VAL A 101 6.05 -1.73 13.60
N GLY A 102 6.64 -1.66 14.80
CA GLY A 102 5.98 -1.02 15.96
C GLY A 102 6.10 0.50 16.00
N LEU A 103 7.14 1.09 15.39
CA LEU A 103 7.38 2.54 15.47
C LEU A 103 7.45 3.23 14.10
N LEU A 104 8.29 2.75 13.19
CA LEU A 104 8.58 3.48 11.94
C LEU A 104 7.44 3.38 10.93
N LEU A 105 6.94 2.20 10.65
CA LEU A 105 5.86 2.00 9.66
C LEU A 105 4.55 2.68 10.08
N PRO A 106 4.07 2.60 11.33
CA PRO A 106 2.92 3.37 11.79
C PRO A 106 3.07 4.88 11.59
N GLY A 107 4.29 5.41 11.76
CA GLY A 107 4.59 6.81 11.50
C GLY A 107 4.36 7.23 10.05
N VAL A 108 4.76 6.39 9.09
CA VAL A 108 4.52 6.63 7.66
C VAL A 108 3.03 6.60 7.34
N GLN A 109 2.30 5.62 7.89
CA GLN A 109 0.86 5.48 7.67
C GLN A 109 0.10 6.69 8.24
N SER A 110 0.36 7.06 9.50
CA SER A 110 -0.32 8.19 10.16
C SER A 110 -0.01 9.54 9.50
N ASN A 111 1.22 9.74 9.03
CA ASN A 111 1.58 10.94 8.27
C ASN A 111 0.79 11.04 6.95
N ALA A 112 0.64 9.94 6.23
CA ALA A 112 -0.11 9.92 4.98
C ALA A 112 -1.62 10.21 5.23
N ILE A 113 -2.20 9.66 6.29
CA ILE A 113 -3.58 9.98 6.70
C ILE A 113 -3.69 11.48 6.99
N ALA A 114 -2.81 12.01 7.85
CA ALA A 114 -2.86 13.40 8.28
C ALA A 114 -2.73 14.36 7.08
N SER A 115 -1.78 14.11 6.18
CA SER A 115 -1.57 14.92 4.98
C SER A 115 -2.79 14.87 4.04
N SER A 116 -3.37 13.69 3.82
CA SER A 116 -4.53 13.54 2.93
C SER A 116 -5.79 14.18 3.51
N MET A 117 -6.01 14.06 4.82
CA MET A 117 -7.12 14.71 5.53
C MET A 117 -6.96 16.23 5.59
N ASN A 118 -5.74 16.72 5.77
CA ASN A 118 -5.46 18.15 5.69
C ASN A 118 -5.75 18.69 4.29
N ASN A 119 -5.30 17.98 3.24
CA ASN A 119 -5.54 18.38 1.87
C ASN A 119 -7.03 18.42 1.50
N ALA A 120 -7.81 17.41 1.93
CA ALA A 120 -9.23 17.29 1.57
C ALA A 120 -10.15 18.14 2.45
N PHE A 121 -9.94 18.13 3.77
CA PHE A 121 -10.86 18.68 4.75
C PHE A 121 -10.29 19.89 5.51
N GLN A 122 -9.04 20.29 5.23
CA GLN A 122 -8.33 21.35 5.94
C GLN A 122 -8.22 21.09 7.47
N ILE A 123 -8.23 19.80 7.88
CA ILE A 123 -8.08 19.40 9.28
C ILE A 123 -6.60 19.47 9.65
N PRO A 124 -6.21 20.19 10.70
CA PRO A 124 -4.83 20.23 11.17
C PRO A 124 -4.27 18.84 11.49
N ASN A 125 -3.05 18.56 11.06
CA ASN A 125 -2.40 17.24 11.19
C ASN A 125 -2.41 16.71 12.63
N TRP A 126 -2.22 17.57 13.64
CA TRP A 126 -2.20 17.15 15.03
C TRP A 126 -3.56 16.61 15.51
N ILE A 127 -4.68 17.17 15.03
CA ILE A 127 -6.02 16.69 15.36
C ILE A 127 -6.20 15.27 14.82
N VAL A 128 -5.80 15.05 13.58
CA VAL A 128 -5.85 13.73 12.93
C VAL A 128 -4.99 12.74 13.71
N ALA A 129 -3.75 13.12 14.06
CA ALA A 129 -2.83 12.27 14.82
C ALA A 129 -3.40 11.86 16.20
N VAL A 130 -3.96 12.80 16.94
CA VAL A 130 -4.59 12.52 18.24
C VAL A 130 -5.80 11.59 18.06
N THR A 131 -6.63 11.84 17.06
CA THR A 131 -7.81 11.01 16.77
C THR A 131 -7.41 9.56 16.47
N ILE A 132 -6.40 9.37 15.60
CA ILE A 132 -5.86 8.04 15.30
C ILE A 132 -5.34 7.37 16.57
N ALA A 133 -4.54 8.06 17.38
CA ALA A 133 -3.96 7.50 18.59
C ALA A 133 -5.02 7.07 19.61
N VAL A 134 -6.09 7.85 19.78
CA VAL A 134 -7.19 7.51 20.69
C VAL A 134 -7.95 6.28 20.19
N ILE A 135 -8.34 6.25 18.92
CA ILE A 135 -9.10 5.12 18.34
C ILE A 135 -8.27 3.84 18.39
N LEU A 136 -6.99 3.91 17.98
CA LEU A 136 -6.07 2.77 18.05
C LEU A 136 -5.90 2.26 19.47
N GLY A 137 -5.70 3.17 20.43
CA GLY A 137 -5.58 2.79 21.84
C GLY A 137 -6.79 1.99 22.32
N LEU A 138 -8.01 2.45 22.03
CA LEU A 138 -9.24 1.77 22.42
C LEU A 138 -9.34 0.36 21.79
N ILE A 139 -8.86 0.17 20.57
CA ILE A 139 -8.94 -1.13 19.88
C ILE A 139 -7.83 -2.07 20.36
N ILE A 140 -6.59 -1.60 20.48
CA ILE A 140 -5.43 -2.42 20.83
C ILE A 140 -5.59 -3.04 22.24
N PHE A 141 -6.14 -2.30 23.19
CA PHE A 141 -6.39 -2.85 24.53
C PHE A 141 -7.40 -4.00 24.55
N GLY A 142 -8.17 -4.23 23.48
CA GLY A 142 -9.06 -5.37 23.32
C GLY A 142 -8.37 -6.68 22.93
N GLY A 143 -7.06 -6.66 22.61
CA GLY A 143 -6.25 -7.81 22.22
C GLY A 143 -6.48 -8.30 20.78
N VAL A 144 -5.73 -9.35 20.38
CA VAL A 144 -5.65 -9.86 18.99
C VAL A 144 -7.03 -10.22 18.41
N LYS A 145 -7.91 -10.81 19.20
CA LYS A 145 -9.27 -11.19 18.72
C LYS A 145 -10.11 -9.97 18.40
N TRP A 146 -10.02 -8.91 19.21
CA TRP A 146 -10.74 -7.67 18.96
C TRP A 146 -10.20 -6.95 17.72
N ILE A 147 -8.89 -6.88 17.58
CA ILE A 147 -8.21 -6.35 16.38
C ILE A 147 -8.67 -7.11 15.13
N ALA A 148 -8.66 -8.44 15.17
CA ALA A 148 -9.11 -9.28 14.06
C ALA A 148 -10.61 -9.06 13.71
N ASN A 149 -11.48 -8.85 14.71
CA ASN A 149 -12.88 -8.54 14.48
C ASN A 149 -13.07 -7.19 13.79
N VAL A 150 -12.35 -6.16 14.24
CA VAL A 150 -12.38 -4.83 13.61
C VAL A 150 -11.87 -4.92 12.17
N ALA A 151 -10.74 -5.59 11.94
CA ALA A 151 -10.21 -5.80 10.60
C ALA A 151 -11.22 -6.54 9.69
N THR A 152 -11.89 -7.57 10.20
CA THR A 152 -12.90 -8.34 9.47
C THR A 152 -14.11 -7.50 9.04
N ALA A 153 -14.48 -6.50 9.82
CA ALA A 153 -15.58 -5.60 9.48
C ALA A 153 -15.14 -4.49 8.52
N VAL A 154 -14.00 -3.87 8.77
CA VAL A 154 -13.56 -2.66 8.06
C VAL A 154 -12.91 -2.99 6.71
N VAL A 155 -12.01 -3.98 6.65
CA VAL A 155 -11.17 -4.22 5.47
C VAL A 155 -11.97 -4.63 4.23
N PRO A 156 -12.91 -5.59 4.28
CA PRO A 156 -13.71 -5.92 3.09
C PRO A 156 -14.54 -4.74 2.61
N PHE A 157 -15.13 -3.98 3.53
CA PHE A 157 -15.94 -2.81 3.19
C PHE A 157 -15.11 -1.75 2.44
N MET A 158 -13.96 -1.37 2.99
CA MET A 158 -13.11 -0.34 2.38
C MET A 158 -12.53 -0.80 1.03
N ALA A 159 -12.10 -2.07 0.92
CA ALA A 159 -11.54 -2.61 -0.32
C ALA A 159 -12.59 -2.67 -1.43
N ILE A 160 -13.80 -3.14 -1.10
CA ILE A 160 -14.91 -3.20 -2.07
C ILE A 160 -15.28 -1.78 -2.53
N LEU A 161 -15.44 -0.84 -1.62
CA LEU A 161 -15.79 0.54 -1.95
C LEU A 161 -14.74 1.18 -2.87
N TYR A 162 -13.45 0.96 -2.58
CA TYR A 162 -12.36 1.47 -3.40
C TYR A 162 -12.32 0.84 -4.79
N ILE A 163 -12.49 -0.48 -4.88
CA ILE A 163 -12.54 -1.20 -6.16
C ILE A 163 -13.76 -0.79 -6.97
N LEU A 164 -14.93 -0.60 -6.35
CA LEU A 164 -16.13 -0.13 -7.05
C LEU A 164 -15.92 1.26 -7.66
N MET A 165 -15.28 2.18 -6.94
CA MET A 165 -14.95 3.49 -7.50
C MET A 165 -13.98 3.36 -8.67
N ALA A 166 -12.95 2.53 -8.56
CA ALA A 166 -12.00 2.29 -9.65
C ALA A 166 -12.68 1.67 -10.88
N VAL A 167 -13.53 0.66 -10.67
CA VAL A 167 -14.31 0.02 -11.73
C VAL A 167 -15.26 1.03 -12.41
N PHE A 168 -15.92 1.88 -11.64
CA PHE A 168 -16.74 2.95 -12.18
C PHE A 168 -15.94 3.89 -13.10
N ILE A 169 -14.77 4.36 -12.65
CA ILE A 169 -13.86 5.21 -13.45
C ILE A 169 -13.39 4.48 -14.70
N ILE A 170 -13.05 3.20 -14.59
CA ILE A 170 -12.62 2.38 -15.73
C ILE A 170 -13.76 2.24 -16.76
N ILE A 171 -14.98 2.00 -16.31
CA ILE A 171 -16.14 1.83 -17.21
C ILE A 171 -16.41 3.11 -18.00
N ILE A 172 -16.43 4.27 -17.36
CA ILE A 172 -16.67 5.54 -18.05
C ILE A 172 -15.51 5.97 -18.97
N ASN A 173 -14.31 5.39 -18.78
CA ASN A 173 -13.11 5.65 -19.60
C ASN A 173 -12.64 4.37 -20.32
N ILE A 174 -13.51 3.42 -20.61
CA ILE A 174 -13.13 2.09 -21.11
C ILE A 174 -12.31 2.14 -22.40
N GLN A 175 -12.54 3.14 -23.24
CA GLN A 175 -11.83 3.32 -24.50
C GLN A 175 -10.32 3.63 -24.30
N ALA A 176 -9.94 4.23 -23.17
CA ALA A 176 -8.55 4.53 -22.84
C ALA A 176 -7.77 3.31 -22.33
N VAL A 177 -8.45 2.33 -21.75
CA VAL A 177 -7.83 1.22 -21.01
C VAL A 177 -6.85 0.39 -21.85
N PRO A 178 -7.16 -0.02 -23.11
CA PRO A 178 -6.19 -0.78 -23.91
C PRO A 178 -4.91 0.00 -24.20
N ALA A 179 -5.03 1.30 -24.47
CA ALA A 179 -3.89 2.17 -24.70
C ALA A 179 -3.00 2.32 -23.45
N LEU A 180 -3.62 2.35 -22.26
CA LEU A 180 -2.89 2.45 -20.99
C LEU A 180 -2.12 1.16 -20.67
N PHE A 181 -2.69 -0.01 -20.90
CA PHE A 181 -1.93 -1.26 -20.78
C PHE A 181 -0.78 -1.28 -21.78
N GLY A 182 -1.01 -0.87 -23.03
CA GLY A 182 0.05 -0.68 -24.02
C GLY A 182 1.15 0.27 -23.55
N LEU A 183 0.78 1.38 -22.90
CA LEU A 183 1.70 2.34 -22.32
C LEU A 183 2.53 1.73 -21.18
N ILE A 184 1.90 1.01 -20.26
CA ILE A 184 2.58 0.32 -19.15
C ILE A 184 3.63 -0.65 -19.69
N PHE A 185 3.26 -1.53 -20.63
CA PHE A 185 4.18 -2.51 -21.20
C PHE A 185 5.30 -1.86 -22.02
N LYS A 186 4.99 -0.91 -22.90
CA LYS A 186 6.00 -0.19 -23.70
C LYS A 186 7.00 0.55 -22.80
N SER A 187 6.52 1.22 -21.76
CA SER A 187 7.38 1.92 -20.80
C SER A 187 8.24 0.94 -20.00
N ALA A 188 7.68 -0.21 -19.57
CA ALA A 188 8.36 -1.20 -18.76
C ALA A 188 9.59 -1.82 -19.42
N PHE A 189 9.62 -1.90 -20.74
CA PHE A 189 10.72 -2.51 -21.51
C PHE A 189 11.60 -1.49 -22.24
N GLY A 190 11.49 -0.23 -21.88
CA GLY A 190 12.41 0.80 -22.37
C GLY A 190 12.26 1.14 -23.85
N MET A 191 11.16 0.75 -24.49
CA MET A 191 10.93 1.06 -25.92
C MET A 191 10.81 2.59 -26.18
N GLN A 192 10.72 3.38 -25.13
CA GLN A 192 10.78 4.84 -25.16
C GLN A 192 11.94 5.41 -24.32
N ALA A 193 12.68 4.57 -23.61
CA ALA A 193 13.76 5.02 -22.75
C ALA A 193 15.10 4.96 -23.48
N ALA A 194 15.58 6.09 -23.96
CA ALA A 194 16.90 6.20 -24.57
C ALA A 194 18.08 5.98 -23.61
N PHE A 195 17.83 5.70 -22.31
CA PHE A 195 18.87 5.73 -21.28
C PHE A 195 18.71 4.62 -20.22
N GLY A 196 19.73 3.77 -20.10
CA GLY A 196 19.76 2.65 -19.15
C GLY A 196 19.62 3.04 -17.67
N GLY A 197 20.04 4.26 -17.28
CA GLY A 197 19.90 4.74 -15.89
C GLY A 197 18.43 4.97 -15.48
N ILE A 198 17.61 5.46 -16.39
CA ILE A 198 16.18 5.69 -16.17
C ILE A 198 15.44 4.36 -16.11
N PHE A 199 15.82 3.41 -16.95
CA PHE A 199 15.27 2.06 -16.95
C PHE A 199 15.56 1.36 -15.61
N GLY A 200 16.80 1.45 -15.11
CA GLY A 200 17.17 0.91 -13.81
C GLY A 200 16.37 1.53 -12.66
N ALA A 201 16.22 2.84 -12.64
CA ALA A 201 15.44 3.55 -11.64
C ALA A 201 13.95 3.16 -11.66
N MET A 202 13.37 2.95 -12.84
CA MET A 202 11.99 2.48 -12.99
C MET A 202 11.78 1.08 -12.42
N ILE A 203 12.70 0.15 -12.70
CA ILE A 203 12.67 -1.20 -12.11
C ILE A 203 12.80 -1.10 -10.60
N GLU A 204 13.81 -0.38 -10.12
CA GLU A 204 14.08 -0.21 -8.71
C GLU A 204 12.88 0.33 -7.94
N ILE A 205 12.27 1.41 -8.42
CA ILE A 205 11.12 2.01 -7.74
C ILE A 205 9.88 1.12 -7.82
N GLY A 206 9.64 0.46 -8.96
CA GLY A 206 8.54 -0.48 -9.13
C GLY A 206 8.65 -1.66 -8.16
N VAL A 207 9.83 -2.25 -8.04
CA VAL A 207 10.11 -3.33 -7.09
C VAL A 207 9.97 -2.84 -5.64
N LYS A 208 10.60 -1.71 -5.28
CA LYS A 208 10.51 -1.16 -3.92
C LYS A 208 9.08 -0.85 -3.49
N ARG A 209 8.28 -0.24 -4.38
CA ARG A 209 6.89 0.11 -4.07
C ARG A 209 5.96 -1.10 -4.10
N GLY A 210 6.23 -2.08 -4.96
CA GLY A 210 5.54 -3.37 -4.93
C GLY A 210 5.75 -4.10 -3.62
N LEU A 211 7.00 -4.27 -3.19
CA LEU A 211 7.34 -4.90 -1.90
C LEU A 211 6.79 -4.13 -0.71
N TYR A 212 6.84 -2.81 -0.75
CA TYR A 212 6.29 -1.97 0.32
C TYR A 212 4.77 -2.13 0.45
N SER A 213 4.04 -2.29 -0.67
CA SER A 213 2.60 -2.46 -0.66
C SER A 213 2.20 -3.86 -0.18
N ASN A 214 2.73 -4.91 -0.81
CA ASN A 214 2.27 -6.27 -0.56
C ASN A 214 2.96 -6.96 0.64
N GLU A 215 4.01 -6.35 1.19
CA GLU A 215 4.76 -6.84 2.36
C GLU A 215 5.30 -8.28 2.25
N ALA A 216 5.34 -8.85 1.06
CA ALA A 216 5.79 -10.21 0.85
C ALA A 216 7.28 -10.37 1.16
N GLY A 217 7.62 -11.31 2.05
CA GLY A 217 8.99 -11.53 2.49
C GLY A 217 9.49 -10.54 3.56
N GLN A 218 8.66 -9.59 4.01
CA GLN A 218 9.03 -8.64 5.07
C GLN A 218 8.87 -9.21 6.50
N GLY A 219 8.18 -10.35 6.62
CA GLY A 219 7.97 -11.00 7.91
C GLY A 219 6.73 -10.50 8.67
N THR A 220 5.95 -9.57 8.14
CA THR A 220 4.70 -9.08 8.75
C THR A 220 3.57 -10.10 8.60
N GLY A 221 3.37 -10.65 7.40
CA GLY A 221 2.35 -11.65 7.10
C GLY A 221 2.36 -12.88 8.02
N PRO A 222 3.51 -13.46 8.38
CA PRO A 222 3.59 -14.59 9.30
C PRO A 222 3.00 -14.34 10.68
N HIS A 223 2.95 -13.12 11.19
CA HIS A 223 2.34 -12.82 12.49
C HIS A 223 0.83 -13.09 12.44
N ALA A 224 0.13 -12.52 11.46
CA ALA A 224 -1.30 -12.76 11.25
C ALA A 224 -1.58 -14.24 10.91
N ALA A 225 -0.75 -14.84 10.05
CA ALA A 225 -0.86 -16.24 9.69
C ALA A 225 -0.73 -17.16 10.90
N SER A 226 0.19 -16.90 11.82
CA SER A 226 0.43 -17.72 13.01
C SER A 226 -0.74 -17.70 13.98
N ALA A 227 -1.45 -16.59 14.10
CA ALA A 227 -2.60 -16.45 14.99
C ALA A 227 -3.80 -17.31 14.55
N ALA A 228 -3.82 -17.78 13.30
CA ALA A 228 -4.93 -18.58 12.77
C ALA A 228 -4.92 -20.02 13.26
N GLU A 229 -6.12 -20.55 13.49
CA GLU A 229 -6.37 -21.96 13.74
C GLU A 229 -6.77 -22.65 12.43
N VAL A 230 -5.87 -23.49 11.91
CA VAL A 230 -6.05 -24.18 10.62
C VAL A 230 -5.63 -25.63 10.70
N SER A 231 -6.24 -26.48 9.87
CA SER A 231 -5.96 -27.92 9.84
C SER A 231 -4.60 -28.27 9.20
N HIS A 232 -3.98 -27.35 8.45
CA HIS A 232 -2.68 -27.57 7.81
C HIS A 232 -1.96 -26.23 7.58
N PRO A 233 -0.65 -26.12 7.90
CA PRO A 233 0.12 -24.88 7.76
C PRO A 233 0.08 -24.24 6.38
N ALA A 234 0.13 -25.05 5.32
CA ALA A 234 0.11 -24.57 3.94
C ALA A 234 -1.19 -23.80 3.57
N LYS A 235 -2.29 -24.02 4.29
CA LYS A 235 -3.51 -23.24 4.07
C LYS A 235 -3.29 -21.75 4.31
N GLN A 236 -2.54 -21.41 5.36
CA GLN A 236 -2.17 -20.00 5.59
C GLN A 236 -1.14 -19.51 4.59
N GLY A 237 -0.22 -20.35 4.14
CA GLY A 237 0.66 -20.02 3.02
C GLY A 237 -0.11 -19.60 1.77
N LEU A 238 -1.11 -20.40 1.37
CA LEU A 238 -1.97 -20.09 0.22
C LEU A 238 -2.80 -18.82 0.41
N VAL A 239 -3.38 -18.63 1.60
CA VAL A 239 -4.13 -17.44 1.96
C VAL A 239 -3.27 -16.18 1.83
N GLN A 240 -2.05 -16.24 2.35
CA GLN A 240 -1.11 -15.12 2.29
C GLN A 240 -0.60 -14.83 0.88
N SER A 241 -0.32 -15.87 0.07
CA SER A 241 0.00 -15.69 -1.36
C SER A 241 -1.14 -15.02 -2.11
N PHE A 242 -2.38 -15.46 -1.87
CA PHE A 242 -3.55 -14.86 -2.51
C PHE A 242 -3.74 -13.40 -2.12
N SER A 243 -3.51 -13.04 -0.86
CA SER A 243 -3.62 -11.65 -0.41
C SER A 243 -2.59 -10.72 -1.04
N VAL A 244 -1.39 -11.21 -1.42
CA VAL A 244 -0.40 -10.45 -2.22
C VAL A 244 -0.98 -10.08 -3.59
N TYR A 245 -1.67 -11.02 -4.26
CA TYR A 245 -2.31 -10.73 -5.54
C TYR A 245 -3.46 -9.74 -5.38
N VAL A 246 -4.30 -9.89 -4.34
CA VAL A 246 -5.39 -8.93 -4.07
C VAL A 246 -4.84 -7.52 -3.86
N ASP A 247 -3.79 -7.37 -3.07
CA ASP A 247 -3.14 -6.09 -2.83
C ASP A 247 -2.62 -5.47 -4.12
N THR A 248 -1.73 -6.15 -4.81
CA THR A 248 -0.95 -5.51 -5.87
C THR A 248 -1.63 -5.60 -7.24
N LEU A 249 -2.19 -6.76 -7.63
CA LEU A 249 -2.82 -6.89 -8.95
C LEU A 249 -4.20 -6.24 -9.01
N PHE A 250 -4.91 -6.13 -7.89
CA PHE A 250 -6.24 -5.49 -7.90
C PHE A 250 -6.16 -4.07 -7.34
N VAL A 251 -5.80 -3.88 -6.07
CA VAL A 251 -5.91 -2.55 -5.43
C VAL A 251 -4.86 -1.57 -5.98
N CYS A 252 -3.58 -1.97 -6.10
CA CYS A 252 -2.57 -1.09 -6.69
C CYS A 252 -2.83 -0.81 -8.17
N THR A 253 -3.32 -1.81 -8.93
CA THR A 253 -3.67 -1.59 -10.34
C THR A 253 -4.85 -0.64 -10.49
N ALA A 254 -5.85 -0.74 -9.60
CA ALA A 254 -6.96 0.22 -9.55
C ALA A 254 -6.47 1.65 -9.40
N THR A 255 -5.59 1.91 -8.43
CA THR A 255 -4.96 3.22 -8.24
C THR A 255 -4.15 3.65 -9.46
N ALA A 256 -3.34 2.73 -10.02
CA ALA A 256 -2.53 3.02 -11.20
C ALA A 256 -3.40 3.45 -12.39
N LEU A 257 -4.49 2.73 -12.65
CA LEU A 257 -5.41 3.07 -13.73
C LEU A 257 -6.10 4.42 -13.51
N ILE A 258 -6.54 4.72 -12.28
CA ILE A 258 -7.11 6.04 -11.94
C ILE A 258 -6.12 7.17 -12.30
N ILE A 259 -4.87 7.03 -11.89
CA ILE A 259 -3.83 8.04 -12.14
C ILE A 259 -3.50 8.13 -13.64
N LEU A 260 -3.34 6.99 -14.31
CA LEU A 260 -2.97 6.95 -15.72
C LEU A 260 -4.09 7.42 -16.65
N ILE A 261 -5.36 7.07 -16.37
CA ILE A 261 -6.54 7.55 -17.12
C ILE A 261 -6.59 9.08 -17.10
N SER A 262 -6.38 9.65 -15.93
CA SER A 262 -6.46 11.09 -15.74
C SER A 262 -5.27 11.85 -16.29
N GLY A 263 -4.11 11.20 -16.45
CA GLY A 263 -2.84 11.83 -16.80
C GLY A 263 -2.30 12.80 -15.74
N THR A 264 -2.79 12.71 -14.50
CA THR A 264 -2.42 13.62 -13.40
C THR A 264 -0.98 13.48 -12.92
N TYR A 265 -0.28 12.45 -13.34
CA TYR A 265 1.15 12.22 -13.09
C TYR A 265 2.06 12.98 -14.08
N ASN A 266 1.52 13.36 -15.23
CA ASN A 266 2.23 14.14 -16.23
C ASN A 266 2.21 15.61 -15.82
N THR A 267 3.36 16.10 -15.57
CA THR A 267 3.47 17.33 -14.83
C THR A 267 3.89 18.52 -15.67
N THR A 268 4.23 18.43 -16.91
CA THR A 268 4.37 19.63 -17.77
C THR A 268 3.53 19.50 -19.01
N ASN A 269 2.57 20.35 -19.21
CA ASN A 269 1.80 20.55 -20.46
C ASN A 269 1.58 19.30 -21.35
N GLY A 270 1.65 18.10 -20.77
CA GLY A 270 1.57 16.83 -21.48
C GLY A 270 2.87 16.35 -22.13
N ASP A 271 3.94 17.12 -22.08
CA ASP A 271 5.21 16.75 -22.68
C ASP A 271 6.08 15.97 -21.71
N LEU A 272 6.49 14.78 -22.13
CA LEU A 272 7.54 14.02 -21.45
C LEU A 272 8.90 14.60 -21.88
N LYS A 273 9.81 14.81 -20.92
CA LYS A 273 11.22 15.09 -21.29
C LYS A 273 11.75 13.96 -22.16
N PRO A 274 12.70 14.25 -23.07
CA PRO A 274 13.43 13.21 -23.78
C PRO A 274 13.99 12.19 -22.78
N GLY A 275 13.51 10.94 -22.88
CA GLY A 275 13.84 9.87 -21.92
C GLY A 275 12.68 9.43 -21.03
N GLY A 276 11.48 9.97 -21.20
CA GLY A 276 10.27 9.51 -20.47
C GLY A 276 10.18 9.95 -19.01
N ILE A 277 11.06 10.85 -18.55
CA ILE A 277 10.94 11.46 -17.23
C ILE A 277 9.95 12.61 -17.31
N PRO A 278 8.88 12.62 -16.52
CA PRO A 278 8.03 13.80 -16.44
C PRO A 278 8.84 14.98 -15.97
N GLU A 279 8.80 16.08 -16.70
CA GLU A 279 9.28 17.35 -16.17
C GLU A 279 8.28 17.81 -15.11
N LEU A 280 8.75 17.97 -13.87
CA LEU A 280 7.94 18.54 -12.80
C LEU A 280 7.36 19.87 -13.28
N ILE A 281 6.04 19.99 -13.28
CA ILE A 281 5.38 21.24 -13.67
C ILE A 281 5.84 22.33 -12.71
N LYS A 282 6.38 23.33 -13.32
CA LYS A 282 6.56 24.61 -12.66
C LYS A 282 5.22 25.25 -12.56
N ASP A 283 4.43 25.57 -11.99
CA ASP A 283 3.27 26.47 -11.84
C ASP A 283 1.84 25.97 -12.07
N ASN A 284 1.60 24.84 -12.77
CA ASN A 284 0.24 24.33 -12.99
C ASN A 284 0.05 22.88 -12.49
N GLY A 285 0.99 22.33 -11.73
CA GLY A 285 0.96 20.99 -11.21
C GLY A 285 0.33 20.87 -9.83
N ILE A 286 0.05 19.66 -9.46
CA ILE A 286 -0.42 19.33 -8.12
C ILE A 286 0.76 19.47 -7.16
N TYR A 287 0.68 20.38 -6.23
CA TYR A 287 1.71 20.60 -5.22
C TYR A 287 1.11 20.88 -3.86
N VAL A 288 1.86 20.59 -2.82
CA VAL A 288 1.59 21.06 -1.46
C VAL A 288 2.37 22.33 -1.23
N GLN A 289 1.71 23.39 -0.78
CA GLN A 289 2.41 24.59 -0.35
C GLN A 289 2.86 24.42 1.10
N ASN A 290 4.18 24.40 1.29
CA ASN A 290 4.78 24.34 2.62
C ASN A 290 4.59 25.66 3.37
N ALA A 291 4.78 25.64 4.69
CA ALA A 291 4.65 26.85 5.54
C ALA A 291 5.62 27.97 5.17
N ASP A 292 6.73 27.66 4.50
CA ASP A 292 7.73 28.61 3.98
C ASP A 292 7.41 29.16 2.59
N GLY A 293 6.24 28.81 2.03
CA GLY A 293 5.81 29.22 0.70
C GLY A 293 6.40 28.38 -0.45
N THR A 294 7.25 27.40 -0.17
CA THR A 294 7.78 26.47 -1.19
C THR A 294 6.73 25.48 -1.65
N LYS A 295 6.78 25.10 -2.93
CA LYS A 295 5.87 24.11 -3.51
C LYS A 295 6.53 22.73 -3.48
N ASP A 296 5.88 21.78 -2.79
CA ASP A 296 6.29 20.37 -2.77
C ASP A 296 5.42 19.55 -3.72
N TYR A 297 6.03 19.04 -4.77
CA TYR A 297 5.38 18.22 -5.80
C TYR A 297 5.41 16.72 -5.47
N SER A 298 6.02 16.31 -4.35
CA SER A 298 6.08 14.92 -3.90
C SER A 298 4.78 14.43 -3.25
N GLY A 299 3.77 15.26 -3.20
CA GLY A 299 2.47 15.00 -2.57
C GLY A 299 1.67 13.90 -3.25
N THR A 300 1.97 12.74 -2.91
CA THR A 300 1.73 11.50 -3.60
C THR A 300 0.29 11.00 -3.56
N ALA A 301 -0.46 11.20 -2.47
CA ALA A 301 -1.89 10.90 -2.43
C ALA A 301 -2.70 11.83 -3.36
N MET A 302 -2.20 13.02 -3.62
CA MET A 302 -2.87 14.04 -4.43
C MET A 302 -3.03 13.61 -5.90
N TYR A 303 -2.15 12.77 -6.43
CA TYR A 303 -2.30 12.24 -7.79
C TYR A 303 -3.56 11.39 -7.94
N ALA A 304 -3.84 10.53 -6.95
CA ALA A 304 -5.06 9.73 -6.95
C ALA A 304 -6.30 10.60 -6.66
N GLN A 305 -6.20 11.58 -5.76
CA GLN A 305 -7.26 12.55 -5.47
C GLN A 305 -7.68 13.31 -6.73
N ALA A 306 -6.72 13.98 -7.38
CA ALA A 306 -6.95 14.70 -8.61
C ALA A 306 -7.31 13.77 -9.78
N GLY A 307 -6.81 12.54 -9.76
CA GLY A 307 -7.11 11.52 -10.76
C GLY A 307 -8.60 11.19 -10.82
N ILE A 308 -9.25 11.00 -9.69
CA ILE A 308 -10.69 10.76 -9.61
C ILE A 308 -11.45 12.00 -10.08
N ASP A 309 -11.10 13.17 -9.56
CA ASP A 309 -11.79 14.42 -9.92
C ASP A 309 -11.76 14.68 -11.43
N LYS A 310 -10.60 14.51 -12.04
CA LYS A 310 -10.43 14.68 -13.49
C LYS A 310 -11.18 13.61 -14.30
N ALA A 311 -11.12 12.36 -13.87
CA ALA A 311 -11.79 11.27 -14.56
C ALA A 311 -13.32 11.42 -14.57
N LEU A 312 -13.89 12.00 -13.50
CA LEU A 312 -15.32 12.26 -13.37
C LEU A 312 -15.79 13.47 -14.20
N GLN A 313 -14.90 14.42 -14.47
CA GLN A 313 -15.25 15.66 -15.18
C GLN A 313 -15.09 15.60 -16.71
N GLY A 314 -14.71 14.45 -17.26
CA GLY A 314 -14.68 14.27 -18.72
C GLY A 314 -13.55 14.98 -19.45
N GLY A 315 -12.40 15.19 -18.85
CA GLY A 315 -11.14 15.53 -19.55
C GLY A 315 -10.76 16.99 -19.69
N SER A 316 -11.63 17.94 -19.40
CA SER A 316 -11.29 19.39 -19.38
C SER A 316 -11.08 19.83 -17.94
N TYR A 317 -9.84 19.78 -17.46
CA TYR A 317 -9.56 20.07 -16.07
C TYR A 317 -8.58 21.23 -15.88
N HIS A 318 -9.04 22.24 -15.17
CA HIS A 318 -8.17 23.18 -14.46
C HIS A 318 -8.20 22.77 -12.99
N PHE A 319 -7.09 22.28 -12.49
CA PHE A 319 -6.96 21.99 -11.06
C PHE A 319 -6.91 23.32 -10.31
N ASP A 320 -7.96 23.61 -9.57
CA ASP A 320 -7.97 24.68 -8.58
C ASP A 320 -7.63 24.06 -7.22
N PRO A 321 -6.48 24.41 -6.61
CA PRO A 321 -6.10 23.91 -5.29
C PRO A 321 -7.12 24.25 -4.19
N ALA A 322 -7.94 25.28 -4.42
CA ALA A 322 -9.01 25.69 -3.51
C ALA A 322 -10.26 24.80 -3.62
N PHE A 323 -10.36 23.97 -4.66
CA PHE A 323 -11.51 23.11 -4.91
C PHE A 323 -11.18 21.65 -4.57
N SER A 324 -11.48 21.25 -3.35
CA SER A 324 -11.49 19.83 -2.97
C SER A 324 -12.71 19.16 -3.61
N GLY A 325 -12.48 18.43 -4.70
CA GLY A 325 -13.52 17.67 -5.39
C GLY A 325 -13.87 16.36 -4.69
N ILE A 326 -14.81 15.65 -5.25
CA ILE A 326 -15.26 14.32 -4.73
C ILE A 326 -14.09 13.35 -4.56
N GLY A 327 -13.11 13.37 -5.50
CA GLY A 327 -11.94 12.52 -5.44
C GLY A 327 -11.05 12.81 -4.24
N SER A 328 -10.88 14.08 -3.89
CA SER A 328 -10.11 14.46 -2.70
C SER A 328 -10.71 13.90 -1.44
N TYR A 329 -12.03 14.02 -1.24
CA TYR A 329 -12.72 13.46 -0.08
C TYR A 329 -12.70 11.93 -0.09
N PHE A 330 -12.98 11.32 -1.24
CA PHE A 330 -13.00 9.86 -1.36
C PHE A 330 -11.64 9.23 -1.03
N ILE A 331 -10.56 9.74 -1.61
CA ILE A 331 -9.20 9.21 -1.35
C ILE A 331 -8.76 9.50 0.09
N ALA A 332 -9.10 10.64 0.67
CA ALA A 332 -8.76 10.92 2.06
C ALA A 332 -9.44 9.93 3.02
N ILE A 333 -10.72 9.63 2.80
CA ILE A 333 -11.46 8.64 3.58
C ILE A 333 -10.92 7.22 3.32
N ALA A 334 -10.69 6.85 2.06
CA ALA A 334 -10.13 5.55 1.72
C ALA A 334 -8.75 5.35 2.35
N LEU A 335 -7.89 6.35 2.25
CA LEU A 335 -6.55 6.30 2.83
C LEU A 335 -6.58 6.27 4.36
N PHE A 336 -7.55 6.98 4.97
CA PHE A 336 -7.77 6.88 6.41
C PHE A 336 -8.03 5.43 6.82
N PHE A 337 -8.99 4.75 6.20
CA PHE A 337 -9.29 3.36 6.53
C PHE A 337 -8.15 2.41 6.18
N PHE A 338 -7.54 2.54 5.01
CA PHE A 338 -6.43 1.70 4.57
C PHE A 338 -5.25 1.79 5.53
N ALA A 339 -4.73 2.99 5.74
CA ALA A 339 -3.56 3.20 6.58
C ALA A 339 -3.87 2.95 8.07
N PHE A 340 -5.08 3.27 8.54
CA PHE A 340 -5.52 2.98 9.90
C PHE A 340 -5.55 1.48 10.18
N THR A 341 -6.14 0.68 9.28
CA THR A 341 -6.17 -0.77 9.44
C THR A 341 -4.78 -1.40 9.32
N THR A 342 -3.89 -0.79 8.54
CA THR A 342 -2.47 -1.22 8.46
C THR A 342 -1.75 -0.99 9.79
N ILE A 343 -1.92 0.19 10.42
CA ILE A 343 -1.35 0.43 11.76
C ILE A 343 -1.93 -0.56 12.78
N LEU A 344 -3.22 -0.87 12.66
CA LEU A 344 -3.89 -1.79 13.57
C LEU A 344 -3.39 -3.24 13.41
N ALA A 345 -2.96 -3.61 12.20
CA ALA A 345 -2.42 -4.93 11.90
C ALA A 345 -0.96 -5.11 12.33
N TYR A 346 -0.22 -4.02 12.45
CA TYR A 346 1.16 -3.98 12.95
C TYR A 346 1.22 -4.14 14.47
#